data_0a86bc01a6a5e9eabefbf92098bf6622
#
_entry.id   0a86bc01a6a5e9eabefbf92098bf6622
#
_cell.length_a   1.000
_cell.length_b   1.000
_cell.length_c   1.000
_cell.angle_alpha   90.00
_cell.angle_beta   90.00
_cell.angle_gamma   90.00
#
_symmetry.space_group_name_H-M   'P 1'
#
loop_
_entity.id
_entity.type
_entity.pdbx_description
1 polymer ?
#
loop_
_entity_poly.entity_id
_entity_poly.type
_entity_poly.pdbx_seq_one_letter_code
_entity_poly.pdbx_strand_id
1 'polypeptide(L)'
;AGLPLELEAQDAFKKKKRKPQPFRWVNPPVASTPKTVKHAAFKSPSMGVSVGYYIYLPPHYSEAPERRFPVVYYLHGGRPGSELKSVRLANHIHPAMESGKVSPVIYVFVNGGPVSHYNMPKQKGAQGEAVFIKELIPHIDATYRTIARREGRGLEGFSQGGRGTARIMFKHPHMFVSAAPGGGGHATEKGISEEEGRESESLVFAKGDNTWDLARRYAADPKPKLNILVHVGDKGFNYQNNLEWMRHLAALKIPFEHLIIRNAPHSAQIIYEKNGLDLMRFHAGNFEQALKGKSE
;
A
#
# COMPACT_ATOMS: atom_id res chain seq x y z
N ALA A 1 42.50 40.61 -6.17
CA ALA A 1 41.30 40.43 -7.00
C ALA A 1 41.08 38.93 -7.17
N GLY A 2 40.30 38.36 -6.30
CA GLY A 2 39.86 36.95 -6.37
C GLY A 2 38.37 36.93 -6.61
N LEU A 3 37.94 36.37 -7.72
CA LEU A 3 36.53 36.09 -8.04
C LEU A 3 36.06 34.80 -7.35
N PRO A 4 34.83 34.72 -6.92
CA PRO A 4 34.38 33.61 -6.10
C PRO A 4 34.03 32.39 -6.96
N LEU A 5 34.67 31.27 -6.62
CA LEU A 5 34.45 29.92 -7.14
C LEU A 5 33.17 29.23 -6.63
N GLU A 6 32.27 29.96 -5.98
CA GLU A 6 31.07 29.37 -5.34
C GLU A 6 29.78 29.38 -6.17
N LEU A 7 29.79 30.02 -7.36
CA LEU A 7 28.56 30.11 -8.17
C LEU A 7 28.38 28.96 -9.19
N GLU A 8 29.43 28.20 -9.50
CA GLU A 8 29.31 27.10 -10.50
C GLU A 8 28.84 25.76 -9.94
N ALA A 9 28.85 25.58 -8.62
CA ALA A 9 28.43 24.30 -8.00
C ALA A 9 26.91 24.18 -7.82
N GLN A 10 26.14 25.25 -7.92
CA GLN A 10 24.68 25.20 -7.71
C GLN A 10 23.85 24.85 -8.95
N ASP A 11 24.40 24.91 -10.15
CA ASP A 11 23.66 24.62 -11.40
C ASP A 11 23.75 23.16 -11.86
N ALA A 12 24.63 22.36 -11.28
CA ALA A 12 24.81 20.95 -11.67
C ALA A 12 23.70 19.98 -11.16
N PHE A 13 22.81 20.43 -10.28
CA PHE A 13 21.74 19.62 -9.69
C PHE A 13 20.32 19.94 -10.19
N LYS A 14 20.15 20.66 -11.28
CA LYS A 14 18.86 20.71 -11.97
C LYS A 14 18.60 19.33 -12.60
N LYS A 15 18.10 18.38 -11.80
CA LYS A 15 17.51 17.13 -12.32
C LYS A 15 16.53 17.52 -13.43
N LYS A 16 16.85 17.19 -14.70
CA LYS A 16 15.92 17.34 -15.84
C LYS A 16 14.58 16.76 -15.37
N LYS A 17 13.55 17.60 -15.20
CA LYS A 17 12.19 17.16 -14.87
C LYS A 17 11.79 16.20 -15.99
N ARG A 18 11.80 14.89 -15.70
CA ARG A 18 11.27 13.89 -16.65
C ARG A 18 9.82 14.24 -16.90
N LYS A 19 9.44 14.37 -18.16
CA LYS A 19 8.02 14.55 -18.52
C LYS A 19 7.20 13.46 -17.82
N PRO A 20 6.08 13.79 -17.18
CA PRO A 20 5.23 12.79 -16.54
C PRO A 20 4.88 11.71 -17.56
N GLN A 21 5.17 10.46 -17.26
CA GLN A 21 4.76 9.35 -18.11
C GLN A 21 3.23 9.24 -18.05
N PRO A 22 2.54 9.04 -19.20
CA PRO A 22 1.11 8.85 -19.19
C PRO A 22 0.73 7.62 -18.37
N PHE A 23 -0.39 7.70 -17.66
CA PHE A 23 -0.92 6.57 -16.90
C PHE A 23 -1.19 5.35 -17.80
N ARG A 24 -0.85 4.15 -17.28
CA ARG A 24 -1.18 2.86 -17.90
C ARG A 24 -1.71 1.91 -16.85
N TRP A 25 -2.80 1.22 -17.18
CA TRP A 25 -3.31 0.14 -16.36
C TRP A 25 -2.43 -1.14 -16.38
N VAL A 26 -1.64 -1.32 -17.42
CA VAL A 26 -0.61 -2.37 -17.53
C VAL A 26 0.68 -1.71 -17.97
N ASN A 27 1.73 -1.89 -17.20
CA ASN A 27 3.05 -1.36 -17.52
C ASN A 27 3.97 -2.48 -18.04
N PRO A 28 4.97 -2.18 -18.89
CA PRO A 28 5.97 -3.17 -19.29
C PRO A 28 6.67 -3.78 -18.08
N PRO A 29 6.93 -5.10 -18.07
CA PRO A 29 7.59 -5.75 -16.93
C PRO A 29 9.01 -5.22 -16.70
N VAL A 30 9.47 -5.27 -15.43
CA VAL A 30 10.86 -4.94 -15.07
C VAL A 30 11.71 -6.20 -14.93
N ALA A 31 12.98 -6.11 -15.35
CA ALA A 31 13.87 -7.28 -15.44
C ALA A 31 14.49 -7.75 -14.11
N SER A 32 14.43 -6.96 -13.03
CA SER A 32 15.19 -7.22 -11.80
C SER A 32 14.31 -7.50 -10.59
N THR A 33 13.63 -8.62 -10.60
CA THR A 33 12.85 -9.13 -9.47
C THR A 33 13.24 -10.59 -9.17
N PRO A 34 13.06 -11.09 -7.95
CA PRO A 34 13.23 -12.52 -7.68
C PRO A 34 12.38 -13.36 -8.65
N LYS A 35 12.87 -14.56 -9.02
CA LYS A 35 12.19 -15.48 -9.94
C LYS A 35 10.76 -15.87 -9.48
N THR A 36 10.49 -15.73 -8.19
CA THR A 36 9.18 -15.98 -7.57
C THR A 36 8.17 -14.85 -7.75
N VAL A 37 8.60 -13.72 -8.36
CA VAL A 37 7.73 -12.59 -8.69
C VAL A 37 7.29 -12.70 -10.14
N LYS A 38 5.97 -12.66 -10.37
CA LYS A 38 5.36 -12.73 -11.70
C LYS A 38 4.60 -11.44 -12.00
N HIS A 39 4.77 -10.92 -13.21
CA HIS A 39 3.90 -9.88 -13.77
C HIS A 39 2.71 -10.54 -14.45
N ALA A 40 1.52 -10.07 -14.17
CA ALA A 40 0.28 -10.57 -14.77
C ALA A 40 -0.73 -9.44 -14.95
N ALA A 41 -1.78 -9.71 -15.68
CA ALA A 41 -2.90 -8.79 -15.88
C ALA A 41 -4.22 -9.58 -15.94
N PHE A 42 -5.30 -8.92 -15.56
CA PHE A 42 -6.65 -9.44 -15.70
C PHE A 42 -7.53 -8.45 -16.46
N LYS A 43 -8.58 -8.92 -17.09
CA LYS A 43 -9.58 -8.08 -17.75
C LYS A 43 -10.53 -7.52 -16.71
N SER A 44 -10.54 -6.18 -16.54
CA SER A 44 -11.50 -5.52 -15.65
C SER A 44 -12.91 -5.60 -16.25
N PRO A 45 -13.88 -6.23 -15.57
CA PRO A 45 -15.25 -6.29 -16.06
C PRO A 45 -15.92 -4.91 -16.15
N SER A 46 -15.65 -4.04 -15.17
CA SER A 46 -16.29 -2.72 -15.10
C SER A 46 -15.73 -1.71 -16.10
N MET A 47 -14.45 -1.82 -16.44
CA MET A 47 -13.78 -0.86 -17.33
C MET A 47 -13.55 -1.39 -18.75
N GLY A 48 -13.58 -2.71 -18.95
CA GLY A 48 -13.29 -3.35 -20.23
C GLY A 48 -11.81 -3.30 -20.65
N VAL A 49 -10.91 -2.89 -19.76
CA VAL A 49 -9.46 -2.82 -20.01
C VAL A 49 -8.70 -3.86 -19.21
N SER A 50 -7.48 -4.19 -19.62
CA SER A 50 -6.59 -5.02 -18.82
C SER A 50 -5.96 -4.20 -17.71
N VAL A 51 -5.84 -4.79 -16.51
CA VAL A 51 -5.22 -4.19 -15.31
C VAL A 51 -4.06 -5.07 -14.87
N GLY A 52 -2.87 -4.47 -14.79
CA GLY A 52 -1.64 -5.14 -14.37
C GLY A 52 -1.50 -5.25 -12.85
N TYR A 53 -0.86 -6.32 -12.42
CA TYR A 53 -0.38 -6.50 -11.06
C TYR A 53 0.90 -7.31 -11.06
N TYR A 54 1.68 -7.20 -9.99
CA TYR A 54 2.73 -8.16 -9.70
C TYR A 54 2.30 -9.05 -8.54
N ILE A 55 2.71 -10.31 -8.59
CA ILE A 55 2.50 -11.25 -7.50
C ILE A 55 3.81 -11.92 -7.12
N TYR A 56 4.13 -11.89 -5.84
CA TYR A 56 5.18 -12.67 -5.22
C TYR A 56 4.56 -13.95 -4.64
N LEU A 57 5.06 -15.09 -5.04
CA LEU A 57 4.70 -16.39 -4.51
C LEU A 57 5.79 -16.84 -3.51
N PRO A 58 5.41 -17.29 -2.31
CA PRO A 58 6.38 -17.65 -1.27
C PRO A 58 7.20 -18.90 -1.65
N PRO A 59 8.35 -19.13 -0.98
CA PRO A 59 9.11 -20.37 -1.15
C PRO A 59 8.22 -21.61 -1.02
N HIS A 60 8.51 -22.64 -1.80
CA HIS A 60 7.78 -23.92 -1.83
C HIS A 60 6.30 -23.82 -2.24
N TYR A 61 5.88 -22.68 -2.82
CA TYR A 61 4.50 -22.53 -3.31
C TYR A 61 4.13 -23.65 -4.30
N SER A 62 4.99 -23.99 -5.27
CA SER A 62 4.74 -25.05 -6.27
C SER A 62 4.79 -26.47 -5.70
N GLU A 63 5.50 -26.67 -4.60
CA GLU A 63 5.72 -27.98 -3.98
C GLU A 63 4.57 -28.43 -3.08
N ALA A 64 3.69 -27.51 -2.69
CA ALA A 64 2.56 -27.78 -1.82
C ALA A 64 1.22 -27.43 -2.52
N PRO A 65 0.74 -28.23 -3.48
CA PRO A 65 -0.41 -27.89 -4.33
C PRO A 65 -1.72 -27.71 -3.55
N GLU A 66 -1.89 -28.41 -2.44
CA GLU A 66 -3.11 -28.31 -1.61
C GLU A 66 -3.05 -27.16 -0.58
N ARG A 67 -1.87 -26.60 -0.35
CA ARG A 67 -1.70 -25.55 0.65
C ARG A 67 -2.21 -24.21 0.13
N ARG A 68 -3.03 -23.53 0.97
CA ARG A 68 -3.43 -22.15 0.76
C ARG A 68 -2.61 -21.21 1.65
N PHE A 69 -2.40 -20.01 1.18
CA PHE A 69 -1.52 -19.02 1.80
C PHE A 69 -2.28 -17.73 2.13
N PRO A 70 -1.97 -17.06 3.24
CA PRO A 70 -2.41 -15.69 3.43
C PRO A 70 -1.86 -14.79 2.33
N VAL A 71 -2.50 -13.63 2.13
CA VAL A 71 -2.11 -12.65 1.12
C VAL A 71 -2.06 -11.24 1.70
N VAL A 72 -0.98 -10.51 1.43
CA VAL A 72 -0.87 -9.07 1.66
C VAL A 72 -0.99 -8.35 0.32
N TYR A 73 -1.93 -7.44 0.23
CA TYR A 73 -2.05 -6.51 -0.89
C TYR A 73 -1.28 -5.23 -0.57
N TYR A 74 -0.30 -4.91 -1.39
CA TYR A 74 0.57 -3.75 -1.20
C TYR A 74 0.19 -2.61 -2.13
N LEU A 75 -0.19 -1.47 -1.56
CA LEU A 75 -0.59 -0.26 -2.26
C LEU A 75 0.62 0.68 -2.43
N HIS A 76 0.96 0.99 -3.68
CA HIS A 76 2.11 1.85 -3.99
C HIS A 76 1.92 3.32 -3.61
N GLY A 77 3.04 4.05 -3.45
CA GLY A 77 3.05 5.49 -3.29
C GLY A 77 3.03 6.26 -4.61
N GLY A 78 2.77 7.56 -4.51
CA GLY A 78 2.73 8.50 -5.64
C GLY A 78 1.62 8.20 -6.66
N ARG A 79 1.43 9.13 -7.59
CA ARG A 79 0.54 8.98 -8.74
C ARG A 79 1.26 9.41 -10.04
N PRO A 80 0.77 8.99 -11.21
CA PRO A 80 -0.29 8.01 -11.42
C PRO A 80 0.08 6.63 -10.89
N GLY A 81 -0.92 5.71 -10.79
CA GLY A 81 -0.71 4.34 -10.36
C GLY A 81 0.22 3.55 -11.26
N SER A 82 0.89 2.58 -10.70
CA SER A 82 1.64 1.56 -11.43
C SER A 82 2.01 0.41 -10.51
N GLU A 83 1.76 -0.81 -10.94
CA GLU A 83 2.14 -2.04 -10.26
C GLU A 83 3.66 -2.21 -10.12
N LEU A 84 4.46 -1.45 -10.91
CA LEU A 84 5.92 -1.49 -10.87
C LEU A 84 6.51 -0.83 -9.61
N LYS A 85 5.81 0.15 -9.04
CA LYS A 85 6.40 1.08 -8.07
C LYS A 85 6.92 0.42 -6.80
N SER A 86 6.29 -0.67 -6.37
CA SER A 86 6.64 -1.34 -5.10
C SER A 86 7.18 -2.76 -5.27
N VAL A 87 7.24 -3.28 -6.50
CA VAL A 87 7.66 -4.67 -6.76
C VAL A 87 9.06 -4.99 -6.24
N ARG A 88 9.96 -4.01 -6.18
CA ARG A 88 11.34 -4.19 -5.65
C ARG A 88 11.38 -4.54 -4.16
N LEU A 89 10.31 -4.30 -3.40
CA LEU A 89 10.20 -4.74 -2.01
C LEU A 89 10.29 -6.27 -1.90
N ALA A 90 9.97 -7.00 -2.96
CA ALA A 90 10.17 -8.45 -3.03
C ALA A 90 11.62 -8.89 -2.76
N ASN A 91 12.61 -8.01 -2.99
CA ASN A 91 14.01 -8.27 -2.67
C ASN A 91 14.29 -8.34 -1.15
N HIS A 92 13.42 -7.76 -0.33
CA HIS A 92 13.46 -7.88 1.14
C HIS A 92 12.51 -8.99 1.64
N ILE A 93 11.38 -9.17 0.95
CA ILE A 93 10.36 -10.15 1.31
C ILE A 93 10.87 -11.58 1.09
N HIS A 94 11.47 -11.86 -0.05
CA HIS A 94 11.92 -13.20 -0.41
C HIS A 94 12.96 -13.77 0.56
N PRO A 95 14.07 -13.09 0.88
CA PRO A 95 15.05 -13.63 1.83
C PRO A 95 14.49 -13.83 3.25
N ALA A 96 13.54 -13.00 3.68
CA ALA A 96 12.93 -13.15 4.99
C ALA A 96 12.07 -14.43 5.09
N MET A 97 11.35 -14.77 4.03
CA MET A 97 10.56 -16.00 3.97
C MET A 97 11.41 -17.23 3.69
N GLU A 98 12.40 -17.14 2.80
CA GLU A 98 13.30 -18.24 2.46
C GLU A 98 14.12 -18.70 3.66
N SER A 99 14.55 -17.75 4.51
CA SER A 99 15.27 -18.05 5.77
C SER A 99 14.36 -18.48 6.93
N GLY A 100 13.04 -18.58 6.73
CA GLY A 100 12.09 -18.95 7.78
C GLY A 100 11.84 -17.87 8.84
N LYS A 101 12.34 -16.65 8.66
CA LYS A 101 12.14 -15.54 9.61
C LYS A 101 10.69 -15.03 9.62
N VAL A 102 9.95 -15.29 8.58
CA VAL A 102 8.53 -14.97 8.38
C VAL A 102 7.84 -16.18 7.75
N SER A 103 6.66 -16.52 8.23
CA SER A 103 5.80 -17.55 7.64
C SER A 103 5.44 -17.19 6.19
N PRO A 104 5.24 -18.21 5.32
CA PRO A 104 4.93 -17.99 3.91
C PRO A 104 3.65 -17.20 3.67
N VAL A 105 3.76 -16.08 2.95
CA VAL A 105 2.67 -15.16 2.60
C VAL A 105 2.80 -14.76 1.12
N ILE A 106 1.69 -14.72 0.40
CA ILE A 106 1.64 -14.14 -0.96
C ILE A 106 1.64 -12.61 -0.84
N TYR A 107 2.38 -11.91 -1.71
CA TYR A 107 2.28 -10.44 -1.84
C TYR A 107 1.77 -10.07 -3.22
N VAL A 108 0.78 -9.18 -3.27
CA VAL A 108 0.24 -8.63 -4.53
C VAL A 108 0.52 -7.13 -4.59
N PHE A 109 1.29 -6.70 -5.58
CA PHE A 109 1.58 -5.29 -5.82
C PHE A 109 0.57 -4.74 -6.82
N VAL A 110 -0.25 -3.81 -6.33
CA VAL A 110 -1.46 -3.34 -7.02
C VAL A 110 -1.16 -2.13 -7.91
N ASN A 111 -1.80 -2.06 -9.09
CA ASN A 111 -1.92 -0.81 -9.83
C ASN A 111 -3.12 -0.03 -9.28
N GLY A 112 -2.86 1.10 -8.65
CA GLY A 112 -3.88 1.90 -7.94
C GLY A 112 -4.71 2.83 -8.82
N GLY A 113 -4.54 2.78 -10.13
CA GLY A 113 -5.27 3.65 -11.05
C GLY A 113 -4.68 5.07 -11.19
N PRO A 114 -5.27 5.91 -12.03
CA PRO A 114 -4.75 7.25 -12.34
C PRO A 114 -4.59 8.16 -11.12
N VAL A 115 -5.51 8.01 -10.15
CA VAL A 115 -5.46 8.74 -8.87
C VAL A 115 -5.34 7.72 -7.75
N SER A 116 -4.13 7.32 -7.48
CA SER A 116 -3.72 6.21 -6.65
C SER A 116 -4.70 5.86 -5.52
N HIS A 117 -5.34 4.70 -5.70
CA HIS A 117 -6.26 4.06 -4.74
C HIS A 117 -7.56 4.82 -4.45
N TYR A 118 -7.96 5.74 -5.34
CA TYR A 118 -9.24 6.43 -5.28
C TYR A 118 -10.14 6.06 -6.45
N ASN A 119 -11.44 6.25 -6.25
CA ASN A 119 -12.43 6.30 -7.31
C ASN A 119 -12.67 7.74 -7.71
N MET A 120 -12.61 8.03 -8.99
CA MET A 120 -12.99 9.32 -9.54
C MET A 120 -14.46 9.27 -9.96
N PRO A 121 -15.38 9.97 -9.27
CA PRO A 121 -16.82 9.77 -9.41
C PRO A 121 -17.38 9.89 -10.83
N LYS A 122 -16.74 10.69 -11.69
CA LYS A 122 -17.22 10.96 -13.06
C LYS A 122 -16.31 10.34 -14.15
N GLN A 123 -15.33 9.51 -13.79
CA GLN A 123 -14.36 8.96 -14.75
C GLN A 123 -14.33 7.44 -14.64
N LYS A 124 -15.02 6.76 -15.59
CA LYS A 124 -15.08 5.28 -15.62
C LYS A 124 -13.70 4.62 -15.62
N GLY A 125 -12.72 5.20 -16.30
CA GLY A 125 -11.34 4.68 -16.37
C GLY A 125 -10.47 4.98 -15.15
N ALA A 126 -11.01 5.60 -14.09
CA ALA A 126 -10.26 6.03 -12.90
C ALA A 126 -10.89 5.51 -11.60
N GLN A 127 -11.19 4.20 -11.54
CA GLN A 127 -11.85 3.54 -10.42
C GLN A 127 -10.88 2.64 -9.64
N GLY A 128 -9.75 3.20 -9.20
CA GLY A 128 -8.65 2.44 -8.61
C GLY A 128 -9.04 1.62 -7.36
N GLU A 129 -9.84 2.17 -6.46
CA GLU A 129 -10.34 1.46 -5.28
C GLU A 129 -11.34 0.36 -5.65
N ALA A 130 -12.32 0.67 -6.50
CA ALA A 130 -13.35 -0.30 -6.89
C ALA A 130 -12.76 -1.50 -7.65
N VAL A 131 -11.85 -1.24 -8.57
CA VAL A 131 -11.13 -2.29 -9.31
C VAL A 131 -10.32 -3.17 -8.35
N PHE A 132 -9.61 -2.57 -7.39
CA PHE A 132 -8.88 -3.34 -6.39
C PHE A 132 -9.80 -4.23 -5.56
N ILE A 133 -10.82 -3.64 -4.93
CA ILE A 133 -11.69 -4.35 -3.97
C ILE A 133 -12.62 -5.35 -4.65
N LYS A 134 -13.25 -4.96 -5.76
CA LYS A 134 -14.33 -5.74 -6.36
C LYS A 134 -13.89 -6.68 -7.48
N GLU A 135 -12.70 -6.48 -8.02
CA GLU A 135 -12.24 -7.22 -9.20
C GLU A 135 -10.90 -7.90 -9.00
N LEU A 136 -9.85 -7.16 -8.55
CA LEU A 136 -8.53 -7.77 -8.36
C LEU A 136 -8.52 -8.79 -7.23
N ILE A 137 -9.08 -8.48 -6.05
CA ILE A 137 -9.12 -9.45 -4.94
C ILE A 137 -9.82 -10.75 -5.33
N PRO A 138 -11.05 -10.74 -5.90
CA PRO A 138 -11.69 -11.96 -6.40
C PRO A 138 -10.88 -12.68 -7.49
N HIS A 139 -10.25 -11.94 -8.40
CA HIS A 139 -9.39 -12.53 -9.42
C HIS A 139 -8.19 -13.27 -8.80
N ILE A 140 -7.51 -12.66 -7.83
CA ILE A 140 -6.38 -13.28 -7.12
C ILE A 140 -6.83 -14.56 -6.39
N ASP A 141 -7.96 -14.51 -5.69
CA ASP A 141 -8.51 -15.65 -4.97
C ASP A 141 -8.90 -16.83 -5.89
N ALA A 142 -9.38 -16.51 -7.10
CA ALA A 142 -9.73 -17.50 -8.12
C ALA A 142 -8.50 -18.09 -8.84
N THR A 143 -7.42 -17.33 -8.94
CA THR A 143 -6.25 -17.71 -9.75
C THR A 143 -5.14 -18.36 -8.92
N TYR A 144 -5.00 -17.95 -7.65
CA TYR A 144 -3.94 -18.41 -6.76
C TYR A 144 -4.50 -19.07 -5.50
N ARG A 145 -3.68 -19.87 -4.86
CA ARG A 145 -4.05 -20.57 -3.63
C ARG A 145 -3.99 -19.63 -2.41
N THR A 146 -4.88 -18.66 -2.38
CA THR A 146 -5.07 -17.78 -1.23
C THR A 146 -6.02 -18.38 -0.21
N ILE A 147 -5.91 -17.96 1.04
CA ILE A 147 -6.95 -18.11 2.04
C ILE A 147 -7.99 -17.01 1.77
N ALA A 148 -8.98 -17.32 0.92
CA ALA A 148 -9.93 -16.39 0.32
C ALA A 148 -10.98 -15.85 1.31
N ARG A 149 -10.55 -15.44 2.49
CA ARG A 149 -11.40 -14.88 3.55
C ARG A 149 -10.63 -13.85 4.35
N ARG A 150 -11.33 -13.07 5.16
CA ARG A 150 -10.78 -11.96 5.95
C ARG A 150 -9.53 -12.34 6.74
N GLU A 151 -9.56 -13.49 7.42
CA GLU A 151 -8.49 -14.00 8.28
C GLU A 151 -7.18 -14.26 7.51
N GLY A 152 -7.28 -14.46 6.21
CA GLY A 152 -6.13 -14.66 5.31
C GLY A 152 -5.71 -13.40 4.53
N ARG A 153 -6.31 -12.22 4.78
CA ARG A 153 -5.99 -11.02 4.00
C ARG A 153 -5.41 -9.90 4.88
N GLY A 154 -4.27 -9.36 4.43
CA GLY A 154 -3.65 -8.15 4.94
C GLY A 154 -3.62 -7.04 3.89
N LEU A 155 -3.57 -5.81 4.35
CA LEU A 155 -3.47 -4.62 3.52
C LEU A 155 -2.29 -3.78 3.99
N GLU A 156 -1.40 -3.42 3.08
CA GLU A 156 -0.23 -2.61 3.38
C GLU A 156 -0.04 -1.56 2.30
N GLY A 157 0.64 -0.47 2.61
CA GLY A 157 1.02 0.51 1.60
C GLY A 157 1.82 1.65 2.17
N PHE A 158 2.45 2.41 1.27
CA PHE A 158 3.31 3.52 1.67
C PHE A 158 2.95 4.81 0.94
N SER A 159 3.08 5.97 1.63
CA SER A 159 2.80 7.29 1.06
C SER A 159 1.33 7.41 0.65
N GLN A 160 1.02 7.66 -0.62
CA GLN A 160 -0.37 7.58 -1.12
C GLN A 160 -0.97 6.19 -0.91
N GLY A 161 -0.18 5.13 -1.01
CA GLY A 161 -0.59 3.78 -0.64
C GLY A 161 -0.88 3.63 0.84
N GLY A 162 -0.14 4.30 1.72
CA GLY A 162 -0.41 4.36 3.15
C GLY A 162 -1.74 5.06 3.45
N ARG A 163 -2.02 6.19 2.80
CA ARG A 163 -3.33 6.86 2.86
C ARG A 163 -4.43 5.97 2.28
N GLY A 164 -4.16 5.29 1.16
CA GLY A 164 -5.07 4.32 0.56
C GLY A 164 -5.40 3.18 1.52
N THR A 165 -4.38 2.61 2.17
CA THR A 165 -4.53 1.58 3.20
C THR A 165 -5.42 2.06 4.35
N ALA A 166 -5.15 3.26 4.90
CA ALA A 166 -5.93 3.84 5.98
C ALA A 166 -7.40 4.10 5.60
N ARG A 167 -7.66 4.48 4.35
CA ARG A 167 -9.04 4.65 3.85
C ARG A 167 -9.74 3.32 3.65
N ILE A 168 -9.09 2.41 2.92
CA ILE A 168 -9.69 1.14 2.52
C ILE A 168 -9.95 0.24 3.72
N MET A 169 -9.05 0.18 4.70
CA MET A 169 -9.27 -0.64 5.90
C MET A 169 -10.52 -0.21 6.69
N PHE A 170 -10.79 1.10 6.80
CA PHE A 170 -11.97 1.61 7.50
C PHE A 170 -13.25 1.53 6.67
N LYS A 171 -13.15 1.56 5.34
CA LYS A 171 -14.31 1.37 4.44
C LYS A 171 -14.71 -0.11 4.33
N HIS A 172 -13.74 -1.02 4.43
CA HIS A 172 -13.90 -2.45 4.19
C HIS A 172 -13.30 -3.29 5.32
N PRO A 173 -13.64 -3.05 6.60
CA PRO A 173 -13.01 -3.74 7.74
C PRO A 173 -13.27 -5.25 7.73
N HIS A 174 -14.34 -5.68 7.07
CA HIS A 174 -14.69 -7.10 6.89
C HIS A 174 -13.81 -7.85 5.88
N MET A 175 -12.95 -7.16 5.13
CA MET A 175 -12.10 -7.79 4.11
C MET A 175 -10.70 -8.13 4.61
N PHE A 176 -10.20 -7.43 5.62
CA PHE A 176 -8.81 -7.54 6.08
C PHE A 176 -8.74 -7.78 7.58
N VAL A 177 -7.84 -8.66 8.03
CA VAL A 177 -7.57 -8.89 9.45
C VAL A 177 -6.48 -7.97 9.98
N SER A 178 -5.54 -7.56 9.11
CA SER A 178 -4.42 -6.68 9.45
C SER A 178 -4.24 -5.60 8.40
N ALA A 179 -3.85 -4.41 8.85
CA ALA A 179 -3.57 -3.28 7.96
C ALA A 179 -2.36 -2.48 8.45
N ALA A 180 -1.41 -2.17 7.55
CA ALA A 180 -0.20 -1.44 7.86
C ALA A 180 -0.08 -0.16 7.00
N PRO A 181 -0.81 0.94 7.34
CA PRO A 181 -0.67 2.22 6.66
C PRO A 181 0.67 2.88 6.97
N GLY A 182 1.51 3.07 5.97
CA GLY A 182 2.86 3.60 6.10
C GLY A 182 3.05 4.98 5.49
N GLY A 183 3.60 5.94 6.26
CA GLY A 183 3.97 7.27 5.78
C GLY A 183 2.88 7.97 4.98
N GLY A 184 1.62 7.77 5.34
CA GLY A 184 0.49 8.35 4.63
C GLY A 184 0.44 9.87 4.74
N GLY A 185 0.06 10.56 3.67
CA GLY A 185 -0.31 11.96 3.72
C GLY A 185 -1.79 12.09 4.06
N HIS A 186 -2.12 12.24 5.36
CA HIS A 186 -3.49 12.32 5.82
C HIS A 186 -4.03 13.75 5.65
N ALA A 187 -4.94 13.95 4.71
CA ALA A 187 -5.54 15.22 4.38
C ALA A 187 -7.07 15.08 4.21
N THR A 188 -7.79 16.19 4.31
CA THR A 188 -9.20 16.26 3.90
C THR A 188 -9.31 16.12 2.38
N GLU A 189 -10.53 15.91 1.87
CA GLU A 189 -10.76 15.74 0.41
C GLU A 189 -10.20 16.87 -0.42
N LYS A 190 -10.29 18.10 0.09
CA LYS A 190 -9.77 19.30 -0.57
C LYS A 190 -8.25 19.37 -0.59
N GLY A 191 -7.60 18.87 0.47
CA GLY A 191 -6.15 18.83 0.58
C GLY A 191 -5.49 17.61 -0.06
N ILE A 192 -6.24 16.74 -0.76
CA ILE A 192 -5.69 15.58 -1.47
C ILE A 192 -5.10 16.04 -2.80
N SER A 193 -4.12 16.91 -2.75
CA SER A 193 -3.27 17.20 -3.89
C SER A 193 -1.84 16.74 -3.57
N GLU A 194 -1.10 16.34 -4.61
CA GLU A 194 0.31 15.98 -4.48
C GLU A 194 1.20 17.23 -4.53
N GLU A 195 0.60 18.38 -4.80
CA GLU A 195 1.29 19.66 -4.97
C GLU A 195 1.23 20.46 -3.67
N GLU A 196 2.06 20.13 -2.69
CA GLU A 196 2.30 20.91 -1.47
C GLU A 196 1.05 21.40 -0.73
N GLY A 197 0.00 20.55 -0.66
CA GLY A 197 -1.24 20.87 0.04
C GLY A 197 -2.19 21.83 -0.71
N ARG A 198 -1.95 22.13 -1.98
CA ARG A 198 -2.88 22.92 -2.79
C ARG A 198 -4.08 22.10 -3.21
N GLU A 199 -5.25 22.70 -3.13
CA GLU A 199 -6.48 22.10 -3.66
C GLU A 199 -6.34 21.92 -5.18
N SER A 200 -6.75 20.75 -5.66
CA SER A 200 -6.84 20.46 -7.10
C SER A 200 -8.31 20.41 -7.51
N GLU A 201 -8.75 21.35 -8.30
CA GLU A 201 -10.11 21.37 -8.84
C GLU A 201 -10.44 20.16 -9.74
N SER A 202 -9.40 19.54 -10.30
CA SER A 202 -9.55 18.33 -11.11
C SER A 202 -9.76 17.05 -10.29
N LEU A 203 -9.51 17.08 -8.98
CA LEU A 203 -9.63 15.94 -8.08
C LEU A 203 -10.82 16.13 -7.14
N VAL A 204 -11.99 15.76 -7.58
CA VAL A 204 -13.23 15.83 -6.77
C VAL A 204 -13.45 14.46 -6.12
N PHE A 205 -13.37 14.42 -4.79
CA PHE A 205 -13.65 13.23 -3.99
C PHE A 205 -14.97 13.39 -3.24
N ALA A 206 -15.58 12.26 -2.89
CA ALA A 206 -16.76 12.24 -2.06
C ALA A 206 -16.46 12.80 -0.66
N LYS A 207 -17.36 13.67 -0.15
CA LYS A 207 -17.25 14.21 1.21
C LYS A 207 -17.21 13.08 2.24
N GLY A 208 -16.31 13.17 3.20
CA GLY A 208 -16.12 12.15 4.23
C GLY A 208 -15.33 10.92 3.76
N ASP A 209 -14.72 10.93 2.56
CA ASP A 209 -13.88 9.85 2.03
C ASP A 209 -12.39 10.05 2.36
N ASN A 210 -12.08 10.81 3.39
CA ASN A 210 -10.74 11.01 3.93
C ASN A 210 -10.49 10.13 5.16
N THR A 211 -9.22 9.97 5.52
CA THR A 211 -8.79 9.08 6.61
C THR A 211 -9.30 9.50 7.99
N TRP A 212 -9.57 10.80 8.20
CA TRP A 212 -10.06 11.34 9.47
C TRP A 212 -11.52 10.99 9.71
N ASP A 213 -12.36 11.25 8.71
CA ASP A 213 -13.80 10.97 8.80
C ASP A 213 -14.11 9.48 8.75
N LEU A 214 -13.32 8.72 7.99
CA LEU A 214 -13.44 7.26 7.94
C LEU A 214 -13.07 6.63 9.28
N ALA A 215 -12.04 7.12 9.97
CA ALA A 215 -11.70 6.68 11.32
C ALA A 215 -12.85 6.97 12.30
N ARG A 216 -13.46 8.17 12.25
CA ARG A 216 -14.64 8.50 13.09
C ARG A 216 -15.81 7.55 12.83
N ARG A 217 -16.10 7.26 11.57
CA ARG A 217 -17.17 6.32 11.20
C ARG A 217 -16.91 4.91 11.72
N TYR A 218 -15.68 4.43 11.57
CA TYR A 218 -15.31 3.12 12.10
C TYR A 218 -15.37 3.08 13.64
N ALA A 219 -14.95 4.14 14.31
CA ALA A 219 -14.98 4.22 15.78
C ALA A 219 -16.41 4.19 16.36
N ALA A 220 -17.44 4.58 15.60
CA ALA A 220 -18.82 4.52 16.03
C ALA A 220 -19.35 3.08 16.18
N ASP A 221 -18.85 2.14 15.37
CA ASP A 221 -19.07 0.68 15.52
C ASP A 221 -17.81 -0.07 15.01
N PRO A 222 -16.78 -0.28 15.86
CA PRO A 222 -15.49 -0.79 15.45
C PRO A 222 -15.50 -2.32 15.22
N LYS A 223 -16.34 -2.76 14.32
CA LYS A 223 -16.53 -4.18 13.95
C LYS A 223 -16.42 -4.40 12.45
N PRO A 224 -15.78 -5.51 12.04
CA PRO A 224 -14.93 -6.37 12.88
C PRO A 224 -13.66 -5.62 13.31
N LYS A 225 -13.07 -6.02 14.45
CA LYS A 225 -11.83 -5.44 14.96
C LYS A 225 -10.71 -5.56 13.94
N LEU A 226 -10.05 -4.44 13.62
CA LEU A 226 -8.86 -4.37 12.78
C LEU A 226 -7.60 -4.43 13.65
N ASN A 227 -6.58 -5.17 13.20
CA ASN A 227 -5.23 -5.04 13.72
C ASN A 227 -4.49 -4.04 12.83
N ILE A 228 -4.01 -2.95 13.43
CA ILE A 228 -3.46 -1.81 12.71
C ILE A 228 -2.04 -1.55 13.17
N LEU A 229 -1.09 -1.41 12.23
CA LEU A 229 0.29 -0.96 12.50
C LEU A 229 0.59 0.28 11.67
N VAL A 230 0.60 1.46 12.30
CA VAL A 230 0.97 2.71 11.62
C VAL A 230 2.48 2.85 11.62
N HIS A 231 3.10 3.02 10.46
CA HIS A 231 4.55 3.19 10.40
C HIS A 231 4.98 4.42 9.61
N VAL A 232 6.09 5.06 10.03
CA VAL A 232 6.63 6.24 9.36
C VAL A 232 8.11 6.43 9.70
N GLY A 233 8.90 6.89 8.74
CA GLY A 233 10.27 7.34 8.99
C GLY A 233 10.32 8.73 9.63
N ASP A 234 11.16 8.94 10.63
CA ASP A 234 11.28 10.19 11.39
C ASP A 234 11.89 11.36 10.59
N LYS A 235 12.48 11.07 9.41
CA LYS A 235 12.97 12.05 8.44
C LYS A 235 12.05 12.21 7.22
N GLY A 236 10.87 11.57 7.24
CA GLY A 236 9.86 11.75 6.20
C GLY A 236 9.17 13.11 6.31
N PHE A 237 8.91 13.76 5.17
CA PHE A 237 8.25 15.08 5.14
C PHE A 237 6.83 15.08 5.75
N ASN A 238 6.19 13.92 5.83
CA ASN A 238 4.86 13.75 6.41
C ASN A 238 4.89 13.11 7.82
N TYR A 239 6.06 13.09 8.48
CA TYR A 239 6.21 12.51 9.81
C TYR A 239 5.24 13.13 10.82
N GLN A 240 5.20 14.46 10.93
CA GLN A 240 4.31 15.17 11.85
C GLN A 240 2.82 14.89 11.57
N ASN A 241 2.43 14.87 10.30
CA ASN A 241 1.06 14.55 9.91
C ASN A 241 0.65 13.12 10.32
N ASN A 242 1.58 12.15 10.26
CA ASN A 242 1.32 10.80 10.77
C ASN A 242 1.18 10.76 12.29
N LEU A 243 1.99 11.54 13.04
CA LEU A 243 1.83 11.65 14.50
C LEU A 243 0.48 12.27 14.88
N GLU A 244 0.03 13.28 14.17
CA GLU A 244 -1.29 13.88 14.36
C GLU A 244 -2.40 12.87 14.10
N TRP A 245 -2.28 12.09 13.04
CA TRP A 245 -3.26 11.05 12.72
C TRP A 245 -3.26 9.91 13.76
N MET A 246 -2.11 9.50 14.26
CA MET A 246 -2.02 8.55 15.39
C MET A 246 -2.72 9.09 16.65
N ARG A 247 -2.52 10.38 17.00
CA ARG A 247 -3.25 11.03 18.10
C ARG A 247 -4.76 11.02 17.88
N HIS A 248 -5.20 11.22 16.64
CA HIS A 248 -6.62 11.14 16.28
C HIS A 248 -7.17 9.72 16.48
N LEU A 249 -6.46 8.67 16.05
CA LEU A 249 -6.87 7.29 16.30
C LEU A 249 -6.97 7.00 17.81
N ALA A 250 -5.98 7.45 18.58
CA ALA A 250 -5.98 7.31 20.04
C ALA A 250 -7.17 8.03 20.70
N ALA A 251 -7.48 9.27 20.27
CA ALA A 251 -8.63 10.03 20.75
C ALA A 251 -9.96 9.34 20.43
N LEU A 252 -10.04 8.62 19.32
CA LEU A 252 -11.19 7.80 18.94
C LEU A 252 -11.21 6.41 19.60
N LYS A 253 -10.22 6.10 20.44
CA LYS A 253 -10.05 4.79 21.10
C LYS A 253 -9.95 3.62 20.10
N ILE A 254 -9.45 3.88 18.89
CA ILE A 254 -9.13 2.84 17.91
C ILE A 254 -7.76 2.25 18.29
N PRO A 255 -7.65 0.95 18.63
CA PRO A 255 -6.37 0.33 18.97
C PRO A 255 -5.46 0.26 17.74
N PHE A 256 -4.19 0.61 17.93
CA PHE A 256 -3.16 0.45 16.89
C PHE A 256 -1.78 0.27 17.54
N GLU A 257 -0.92 -0.42 16.82
CA GLU A 257 0.53 -0.44 17.05
C GLU A 257 1.17 0.67 16.20
N HIS A 258 2.37 1.12 16.57
CA HIS A 258 3.11 2.07 15.76
C HIS A 258 4.59 1.72 15.68
N LEU A 259 5.20 2.06 14.56
CA LEU A 259 6.61 1.86 14.28
C LEU A 259 7.22 3.14 13.71
N ILE A 260 8.00 3.85 14.53
CA ILE A 260 8.75 5.03 14.10
C ILE A 260 10.16 4.58 13.70
N ILE A 261 10.46 4.65 12.40
CA ILE A 261 11.74 4.19 11.86
C ILE A 261 12.77 5.33 11.94
N ARG A 262 13.78 5.16 12.78
CA ARG A 262 14.82 6.16 13.01
C ARG A 262 15.69 6.38 11.78
N ASN A 263 16.01 7.66 11.52
CA ASN A 263 16.85 8.10 10.40
C ASN A 263 16.37 7.54 9.04
N ALA A 264 15.06 7.40 8.88
CA ALA A 264 14.46 6.96 7.64
C ALA A 264 13.75 8.13 6.94
N PRO A 265 14.14 8.47 5.71
CA PRO A 265 13.43 9.43 4.89
C PRO A 265 12.11 8.84 4.37
N HIS A 266 11.35 9.62 3.62
CA HIS A 266 10.11 9.17 2.98
C HIS A 266 10.39 8.19 1.82
N SER A 267 10.69 6.94 2.15
CA SER A 267 11.05 5.89 1.19
C SER A 267 10.62 4.52 1.66
N ALA A 268 9.69 3.88 0.93
CA ALA A 268 9.27 2.51 1.21
C ALA A 268 10.45 1.52 1.19
N GLN A 269 11.42 1.72 0.28
CA GLN A 269 12.59 0.86 0.16
C GLN A 269 13.44 0.92 1.43
N ILE A 270 13.73 2.11 1.96
CA ILE A 270 14.52 2.28 3.19
C ILE A 270 13.74 1.79 4.42
N ILE A 271 12.43 1.98 4.46
CA ILE A 271 11.57 1.40 5.51
C ILE A 271 11.72 -0.13 5.52
N TYR A 272 11.63 -0.78 4.36
CA TYR A 272 11.76 -2.24 4.25
C TYR A 272 13.18 -2.73 4.55
N GLU A 273 14.20 -2.00 4.12
CA GLU A 273 15.59 -2.31 4.45
C GLU A 273 15.83 -2.32 5.97
N LYS A 274 15.28 -1.34 6.69
CA LYS A 274 15.48 -1.18 8.13
C LYS A 274 14.54 -2.06 8.99
N ASN A 275 13.26 -2.06 8.66
CA ASN A 275 12.20 -2.65 9.50
C ASN A 275 11.17 -3.47 8.70
N GLY A 276 11.48 -3.90 7.47
CA GLY A 276 10.57 -4.73 6.68
C GLY A 276 10.21 -6.05 7.37
N LEU A 277 11.15 -6.60 8.14
CA LEU A 277 10.90 -7.82 8.92
C LEU A 277 9.79 -7.63 9.97
N ASP A 278 9.74 -6.47 10.63
CA ASP A 278 8.70 -6.17 11.62
C ASP A 278 7.33 -6.05 10.96
N LEU A 279 7.26 -5.39 9.78
CA LEU A 279 6.02 -5.25 8.99
C LEU A 279 5.51 -6.62 8.52
N MET A 280 6.39 -7.46 7.99
CA MET A 280 6.04 -8.82 7.55
C MET A 280 5.57 -9.69 8.73
N ARG A 281 6.26 -9.64 9.87
CA ARG A 281 5.89 -10.37 11.09
C ARG A 281 4.57 -9.90 11.68
N PHE A 282 4.27 -8.61 11.62
CA PHE A 282 2.97 -8.08 12.02
C PHE A 282 1.84 -8.76 11.24
N HIS A 283 1.94 -8.81 9.92
CA HIS A 283 0.92 -9.48 9.11
C HIS A 283 0.88 -10.99 9.37
N ALA A 284 2.02 -11.66 9.35
CA ALA A 284 2.11 -13.12 9.55
C ALA A 284 1.55 -13.55 10.92
N GLY A 285 1.89 -12.83 11.99
CA GLY A 285 1.38 -13.12 13.34
C GLY A 285 -0.15 -12.93 13.46
N ASN A 286 -0.69 -11.89 12.81
CA ASN A 286 -2.13 -11.67 12.77
C ASN A 286 -2.88 -12.75 11.99
N PHE A 287 -2.29 -13.25 10.88
CA PHE A 287 -2.85 -14.39 10.15
C PHE A 287 -2.86 -15.65 10.99
N GLU A 288 -1.74 -15.99 11.63
CA GLU A 288 -1.64 -17.17 12.48
C GLU A 288 -2.65 -17.15 13.63
N GLN A 289 -2.78 -16.01 14.32
CA GLN A 289 -3.75 -15.85 15.39
C GLN A 289 -5.19 -16.00 14.91
N ALA A 290 -5.55 -15.33 13.81
CA ALA A 290 -6.91 -15.34 13.28
C ALA A 290 -7.32 -16.71 12.71
N LEU A 291 -6.37 -17.48 12.18
CA LEU A 291 -6.63 -18.80 11.61
C LEU A 291 -6.73 -19.89 12.70
N LYS A 292 -5.98 -19.78 13.81
CA LYS A 292 -6.09 -20.68 14.96
C LYS A 292 -7.41 -20.54 15.70
N GLY A 293 -7.92 -19.32 15.90
CA GLY A 293 -9.16 -19.05 16.65
C GLY A 293 -10.46 -19.51 15.95
N LYS A 294 -10.38 -20.18 14.80
CA LYS A 294 -11.53 -20.79 14.10
C LYS A 294 -11.43 -22.31 13.96
N SER A 295 -10.45 -22.91 14.62
CA SER A 295 -10.29 -24.39 14.65
C SER A 295 -10.92 -25.01 15.90
N GLU A 296 -11.54 -24.18 16.75
CA GLU A 296 -12.38 -24.56 17.89
C GLU A 296 -13.86 -24.25 17.57
#